data_cda8c4053a79ac793830f036c00aa352
#
_entry.id   cda8c4053a79ac793830f036c00aa352
#
_cell.length_a   1.000
_cell.length_b   1.000
_cell.length_c   1.000
_cell.angle_alpha   90.00
_cell.angle_beta   90.00
_cell.angle_gamma   90.00
#
_symmetry.space_group_name_H-M   'P 1'
#
loop_
_entity.id
_entity.type
_entity.pdbx_description
1 polymer ?
#
loop_
_entity_poly.entity_id
_entity_poly.type
_entity_poly.pdbx_seq_one_letter_code
_entity_poly.pdbx_strand_id
1 'polypeptide(L)'
;MMTVSLAALPDVLQMLPVIGWWWLGDGTFAAVRDFAIAVPGQEPLLPSAVLFVSHHLHCTVHSAVVAGLVTALVWRLRRALWIPLLGWWSHIVIDVFTHSADYYASPVLYPITERGFDGIAWNTPWFFVANYLALGAAGLWVWISFKRGRT
;
A
#
# COMPACT_ATOMS: atom_id res chain seq x y z
N MET A 1 14.30 4.71 9.18
CA MET A 1 14.18 3.61 8.19
C MET A 1 12.97 2.72 8.43
N MET A 2 12.72 2.17 9.63
CA MET A 2 11.58 1.25 9.90
C MET A 2 10.19 1.84 9.55
N THR A 3 9.94 3.13 9.78
CA THR A 3 8.66 3.78 9.42
C THR A 3 8.41 3.74 7.91
N VAL A 4 9.44 4.01 7.10
CA VAL A 4 9.35 3.95 5.63
C VAL A 4 9.14 2.52 5.15
N SER A 5 9.85 1.54 5.76
CA SER A 5 9.64 0.13 5.43
C SER A 5 8.21 -0.33 5.73
N LEU A 6 7.63 0.12 6.86
CA LEU A 6 6.24 -0.21 7.21
C LEU A 6 5.21 0.53 6.36
N ALA A 7 5.57 1.69 5.79
CA ALA A 7 4.71 2.37 4.83
C ALA A 7 4.64 1.65 3.47
N ALA A 8 5.71 0.97 3.05
CA ALA A 8 5.74 0.22 1.79
C ALA A 8 5.31 -1.26 1.97
N LEU A 9 5.27 -1.75 3.21
CA LEU A 9 5.04 -3.17 3.52
C LEU A 9 3.71 -3.72 2.98
N PRO A 10 2.57 -3.00 3.05
CA PRO A 10 1.29 -3.49 2.54
C PRO A 10 1.37 -3.92 1.07
N ASP A 11 1.91 -3.06 0.20
CA ASP A 11 2.04 -3.36 -1.23
C ASP A 11 2.97 -4.53 -1.50
N VAL A 12 4.06 -4.64 -0.74
CA VAL A 12 4.99 -5.77 -0.87
C VAL A 12 4.33 -7.08 -0.44
N LEU A 13 3.59 -7.08 0.66
CA LEU A 13 2.96 -8.30 1.19
C LEU A 13 1.91 -8.87 0.24
N GLN A 14 1.07 -8.05 -0.38
CA GLN A 14 0.08 -8.53 -1.34
C GLN A 14 0.71 -9.16 -2.59
N MET A 15 1.94 -8.75 -2.95
CA MET A 15 2.66 -9.29 -4.09
C MET A 15 3.35 -10.63 -3.81
N LEU A 16 3.56 -10.99 -2.54
CA LEU A 16 4.32 -12.20 -2.18
C LEU A 16 3.77 -13.51 -2.79
N PRO A 17 2.43 -13.75 -2.85
CA PRO A 17 1.90 -14.95 -3.47
C PRO A 17 2.20 -15.02 -4.97
N VAL A 18 2.14 -13.89 -5.67
CA VAL A 18 2.42 -13.79 -7.11
C VAL A 18 3.91 -13.99 -7.39
N ILE A 19 4.77 -13.37 -6.57
CA ILE A 19 6.22 -13.55 -6.64
C ILE A 19 6.61 -15.00 -6.30
N GLY A 20 5.98 -15.58 -5.27
CA GLY A 20 6.20 -16.97 -4.88
C GLY A 20 5.81 -17.96 -5.97
N TRP A 21 4.67 -17.73 -6.63
CA TRP A 21 4.23 -18.53 -7.77
C TRP A 21 5.18 -18.41 -8.97
N TRP A 22 5.69 -17.23 -9.26
CA TRP A 22 6.71 -17.05 -10.29
C TRP A 22 8.01 -17.79 -9.96
N TRP A 23 8.48 -17.70 -8.72
CA TRP A 23 9.81 -18.23 -8.37
C TRP A 23 9.81 -19.74 -8.10
N LEU A 24 8.75 -20.29 -7.51
CA LEU A 24 8.63 -21.68 -7.06
C LEU A 24 7.68 -22.52 -7.91
N GLY A 25 6.97 -21.94 -8.86
CA GLY A 25 5.97 -22.59 -9.71
C GLY A 25 6.17 -22.28 -11.20
N ASP A 26 5.06 -22.30 -11.92
CA ASP A 26 5.02 -22.12 -13.38
C ASP A 26 4.80 -20.66 -13.82
N GLY A 27 4.95 -19.70 -12.91
CA GLY A 27 4.75 -18.28 -13.18
C GLY A 27 5.85 -17.67 -14.05
N THR A 28 5.56 -16.49 -14.60
CA THR A 28 6.54 -15.70 -15.36
C THR A 28 6.76 -14.35 -14.70
N PHE A 29 7.95 -13.75 -14.88
CA PHE A 29 8.18 -12.37 -14.43
C PHE A 29 7.24 -11.37 -15.12
N ALA A 30 6.84 -11.63 -16.36
CA ALA A 30 5.86 -10.81 -17.06
C ALA A 30 4.51 -10.79 -16.30
N ALA A 31 4.03 -11.94 -15.81
CA ALA A 31 2.80 -12.00 -15.03
C ALA A 31 2.91 -11.22 -13.70
N VAL A 32 4.07 -11.26 -13.02
CA VAL A 32 4.32 -10.44 -11.81
C VAL A 32 4.24 -8.95 -12.14
N ARG A 33 4.93 -8.52 -13.20
CA ARG A 33 4.92 -7.13 -13.65
C ARG A 33 3.51 -6.67 -14.02
N ASP A 34 2.82 -7.48 -14.84
CA ASP A 34 1.51 -7.13 -15.36
C ASP A 34 0.45 -7.09 -14.24
N PHE A 35 0.58 -7.96 -13.22
CA PHE A 35 -0.24 -7.88 -12.01
C PHE A 35 0.03 -6.60 -11.20
N ALA A 36 1.29 -6.20 -11.06
CA ALA A 36 1.66 -5.02 -10.29
C ALA A 36 1.17 -3.70 -10.89
N ILE A 37 0.96 -3.65 -12.22
CA ILE A 37 0.52 -2.45 -12.95
C ILE A 37 -0.87 -2.60 -13.57
N ALA A 38 -1.58 -3.68 -13.24
CA ALA A 38 -2.90 -3.95 -13.79
C ALA A 38 -3.88 -2.82 -13.50
N VAL A 39 -4.80 -2.60 -14.42
CA VAL A 39 -6.03 -1.86 -14.16
C VAL A 39 -7.17 -2.87 -13.97
N PRO A 40 -8.24 -2.51 -13.23
CA PRO A 40 -9.35 -3.42 -12.99
C PRO A 40 -9.92 -4.02 -14.28
N GLY A 41 -10.05 -5.35 -14.30
CA GLY A 41 -10.53 -6.11 -15.45
C GLY A 41 -9.48 -6.43 -16.52
N GLN A 42 -8.21 -6.04 -16.30
CA GLN A 42 -7.08 -6.34 -17.20
C GLN A 42 -5.96 -7.09 -16.46
N GLU A 43 -6.28 -7.68 -15.33
CA GLU A 43 -5.32 -8.47 -14.56
C GLU A 43 -4.88 -9.71 -15.35
N PRO A 44 -3.62 -10.12 -15.23
CA PRO A 44 -3.14 -11.34 -15.86
C PRO A 44 -3.85 -12.57 -15.28
N LEU A 45 -3.99 -13.62 -16.07
CA LEU A 45 -4.52 -14.90 -15.61
C LEU A 45 -3.53 -15.54 -14.63
N LEU A 46 -3.93 -15.63 -13.37
CA LEU A 46 -3.18 -16.26 -12.29
C LEU A 46 -3.96 -17.45 -11.74
N PRO A 47 -3.28 -18.45 -11.13
CA PRO A 47 -3.97 -19.53 -10.42
C PRO A 47 -4.92 -18.97 -9.33
N SER A 48 -6.10 -19.55 -9.22
CA SER A 48 -7.13 -19.08 -8.27
C SER A 48 -6.64 -19.02 -6.82
N ALA A 49 -5.80 -19.97 -6.41
CA ALA A 49 -5.19 -19.95 -5.08
C ALA A 49 -4.26 -18.75 -4.87
N VAL A 50 -3.48 -18.36 -5.89
CA VAL A 50 -2.58 -17.21 -5.84
C VAL A 50 -3.40 -15.92 -5.74
N LEU A 51 -4.44 -15.76 -6.58
CA LEU A 51 -5.35 -14.62 -6.52
C LEU A 51 -6.05 -14.53 -5.17
N PHE A 52 -6.57 -15.66 -4.66
CA PHE A 52 -7.26 -15.70 -3.37
C PHE A 52 -6.34 -15.22 -2.23
N VAL A 53 -5.12 -15.75 -2.13
CA VAL A 53 -4.19 -15.38 -1.07
C VAL A 53 -3.73 -13.93 -1.23
N SER A 54 -3.43 -13.48 -2.45
CA SER A 54 -3.03 -12.09 -2.73
C SER A 54 -4.14 -11.10 -2.35
N HIS A 55 -5.40 -11.40 -2.72
CA HIS A 55 -6.55 -10.59 -2.37
C HIS A 55 -6.75 -10.47 -0.85
N HIS A 56 -6.74 -11.59 -0.13
CA HIS A 56 -6.92 -11.54 1.32
C HIS A 56 -5.75 -10.89 2.06
N LEU A 57 -4.52 -11.03 1.57
CA LEU A 57 -3.38 -10.29 2.09
C LEU A 57 -3.57 -8.79 1.85
N HIS A 58 -3.95 -8.39 0.63
CA HIS A 58 -4.29 -6.99 0.34
C HIS A 58 -5.33 -6.46 1.33
N CYS A 59 -6.48 -7.09 1.43
CA CYS A 59 -7.54 -6.67 2.34
C CYS A 59 -7.06 -6.57 3.80
N THR A 60 -6.25 -7.53 4.26
CA THR A 60 -5.75 -7.57 5.63
C THR A 60 -4.80 -6.42 5.94
N VAL A 61 -3.83 -6.17 5.04
CA VAL A 61 -2.79 -5.17 5.30
C VAL A 61 -3.22 -3.72 5.01
N HIS A 62 -4.32 -3.53 4.25
CA HIS A 62 -4.94 -2.22 4.02
C HIS A 62 -6.12 -1.95 4.98
N SER A 63 -6.36 -2.84 5.95
CA SER A 63 -7.43 -2.69 6.93
C SER A 63 -7.02 -1.85 8.14
N ALA A 64 -7.77 -0.77 8.41
CA ALA A 64 -7.64 -0.01 9.65
C ALA A 64 -8.07 -0.81 10.90
N VAL A 65 -8.97 -1.79 10.75
CA VAL A 65 -9.39 -2.68 11.83
C VAL A 65 -8.21 -3.54 12.25
N VAL A 66 -7.53 -4.17 11.29
CA VAL A 66 -6.34 -5.01 11.55
C VAL A 66 -5.19 -4.16 12.08
N ALA A 67 -4.91 -3.01 11.47
CA ALA A 67 -3.87 -2.09 11.95
C ALA A 67 -4.15 -1.59 13.37
N GLY A 68 -5.42 -1.33 13.71
CA GLY A 68 -5.85 -0.95 15.04
C GLY A 68 -5.60 -2.05 16.07
N LEU A 69 -5.96 -3.30 15.75
CA LEU A 69 -5.72 -4.46 16.61
C LEU A 69 -4.21 -4.69 16.85
N VAL A 70 -3.40 -4.62 15.80
CA VAL A 70 -1.94 -4.74 15.91
C VAL A 70 -1.36 -3.60 16.74
N THR A 71 -1.82 -2.36 16.50
CA THR A 71 -1.38 -1.20 17.29
C THR A 71 -1.73 -1.34 18.75
N ALA A 72 -2.96 -1.77 19.08
CA ALA A 72 -3.39 -2.01 20.46
C ALA A 72 -2.57 -3.11 21.13
N LEU A 73 -2.28 -4.21 20.42
CA LEU A 73 -1.44 -5.29 20.91
C LEU A 73 -0.01 -4.82 21.20
N VAL A 74 0.60 -4.12 20.25
CA VAL A 74 1.97 -3.57 20.41
C VAL A 74 2.01 -2.58 21.58
N TRP A 75 1.02 -1.70 21.69
CA TRP A 75 0.92 -0.76 22.80
C TRP A 75 0.79 -1.47 24.15
N ARG A 76 -0.06 -2.52 24.24
CA ARG A 76 -0.22 -3.32 25.45
C ARG A 76 1.10 -4.00 25.87
N LEU A 77 1.85 -4.54 24.91
CA LEU A 77 3.10 -5.26 25.18
C LEU A 77 4.25 -4.32 25.52
N ARG A 78 4.36 -3.20 24.83
CA ARG A 78 5.48 -2.24 25.00
C ARG A 78 5.18 -1.14 26.01
N ARG A 79 3.91 -0.97 26.41
CA ARG A 79 3.44 0.16 27.25
C ARG A 79 3.74 1.54 26.63
N ALA A 80 3.99 1.60 25.32
CA ALA A 80 4.29 2.79 24.57
C ALA A 80 3.84 2.65 23.10
N LEU A 81 3.49 3.77 22.47
CA LEU A 81 3.23 3.79 21.02
C LEU A 81 4.54 3.53 20.28
N TRP A 82 4.51 2.54 19.38
CA TRP A 82 5.65 2.26 18.53
C TRP A 82 5.54 3.10 17.24
N ILE A 83 6.28 4.22 17.22
CA ILE A 83 6.25 5.22 16.14
C ILE A 83 6.33 4.62 14.72
N PRO A 84 7.13 3.57 14.44
CA PRO A 84 7.15 2.97 13.11
C PRO A 84 5.79 2.52 12.56
N LEU A 85 4.81 2.18 13.41
CA LEU A 85 3.44 1.86 12.96
C LEU A 85 2.74 3.03 12.27
N LEU A 86 3.17 4.28 12.53
CA LEU A 86 2.65 5.44 11.80
C LEU A 86 2.93 5.36 10.29
N GLY A 87 3.98 4.65 9.86
CA GLY A 87 4.22 4.35 8.45
C GLY A 87 3.08 3.53 7.86
N TRP A 88 2.68 2.45 8.51
CA TRP A 88 1.56 1.63 8.08
C TRP A 88 0.24 2.40 8.09
N TRP A 89 -0.03 3.16 9.16
CA TRP A 89 -1.22 4.00 9.24
C TRP A 89 -1.27 5.07 8.14
N SER A 90 -0.12 5.71 7.84
CA SER A 90 -0.06 6.70 6.75
C SER A 90 -0.36 6.08 5.38
N HIS A 91 0.11 4.85 5.12
CA HIS A 91 -0.22 4.11 3.91
C HIS A 91 -1.73 3.89 3.79
N ILE A 92 -2.38 3.31 4.83
CA ILE A 92 -3.82 3.07 4.83
C ILE A 92 -4.62 4.38 4.61
N VAL A 93 -4.23 5.46 5.30
CA VAL A 93 -4.91 6.76 5.16
C VAL A 93 -4.77 7.31 3.75
N ILE A 94 -3.57 7.24 3.17
CA ILE A 94 -3.33 7.71 1.79
C ILE A 94 -4.19 6.89 0.82
N ASP A 95 -4.19 5.58 0.94
CA ASP A 95 -4.91 4.68 0.05
C ASP A 95 -6.42 4.89 0.03
N VAL A 96 -7.02 5.20 1.19
CA VAL A 96 -8.45 5.53 1.25
C VAL A 96 -8.81 6.68 0.31
N PHE A 97 -7.93 7.67 0.14
CA PHE A 97 -8.19 8.85 -0.68
C PHE A 97 -7.63 8.72 -2.11
N THR A 98 -6.69 7.82 -2.34
CA THR A 98 -6.01 7.67 -3.64
C THR A 98 -6.44 6.44 -4.44
N HIS A 99 -7.46 5.73 -3.95
CA HIS A 99 -8.16 4.68 -4.67
C HIS A 99 -9.63 5.06 -4.88
N SER A 100 -10.24 4.63 -5.97
CA SER A 100 -11.64 4.88 -6.29
C SER A 100 -12.44 3.58 -6.38
N ALA A 101 -13.76 3.68 -6.40
CA ALA A 101 -14.62 2.52 -6.59
C ALA A 101 -14.34 1.77 -7.90
N ASP A 102 -13.93 2.50 -8.94
CA ASP A 102 -13.58 1.95 -10.24
C ASP A 102 -12.10 1.51 -10.33
N TYR A 103 -11.30 1.76 -9.29
CA TYR A 103 -9.88 1.46 -9.26
C TYR A 103 -9.43 0.95 -7.89
N TYR A 104 -9.68 -0.34 -7.62
CA TYR A 104 -9.24 -1.08 -6.43
C TYR A 104 -9.51 -0.35 -5.09
N ALA A 105 -10.78 -0.01 -4.82
CA ALA A 105 -11.18 0.66 -3.59
C ALA A 105 -10.57 -0.02 -2.35
N SER A 106 -9.86 0.75 -1.53
CA SER A 106 -9.16 0.23 -0.36
C SER A 106 -10.13 -0.32 0.70
N PRO A 107 -10.05 -1.62 1.09
CA PRO A 107 -11.01 -2.28 1.99
C PRO A 107 -10.71 -1.97 3.46
N VAL A 108 -10.75 -0.70 3.83
CA VAL A 108 -10.30 -0.15 5.12
C VAL A 108 -11.00 -0.76 6.34
N LEU A 109 -12.20 -1.31 6.18
CA LEU A 109 -12.97 -1.94 7.26
C LEU A 109 -12.97 -3.48 7.20
N TYR A 110 -12.12 -4.10 6.39
CA TYR A 110 -11.98 -5.55 6.37
C TYR A 110 -11.61 -6.11 7.78
N PRO A 111 -12.14 -7.25 8.26
CA PRO A 111 -13.04 -8.20 7.59
C PRO A 111 -14.53 -7.88 7.72
N ILE A 112 -14.93 -6.74 8.28
CA ILE A 112 -16.34 -6.38 8.48
C ILE A 112 -17.03 -6.17 7.13
N THR A 113 -16.33 -5.51 6.19
CA THR A 113 -16.78 -5.31 4.81
C THR A 113 -15.56 -5.12 3.90
N GLU A 114 -15.71 -5.51 2.63
CA GLU A 114 -14.73 -5.25 1.58
C GLU A 114 -15.02 -3.95 0.80
N ARG A 115 -16.09 -3.24 1.15
CA ARG A 115 -16.40 -1.95 0.52
C ARG A 115 -15.39 -0.91 0.97
N GLY A 116 -14.78 -0.25 -0.02
CA GLY A 116 -13.86 0.86 0.19
C GLY A 116 -14.54 2.23 0.01
N PHE A 117 -13.81 3.27 0.34
CA PHE A 117 -14.17 4.66 0.06
C PHE A 117 -13.94 4.95 -1.44
N ASP A 118 -14.80 5.76 -2.04
CA ASP A 118 -14.64 6.22 -3.42
C ASP A 118 -13.84 7.52 -3.43
N GLY A 119 -12.52 7.38 -3.51
CA GLY A 119 -11.58 8.50 -3.58
C GLY A 119 -11.22 8.86 -5.01
N ILE A 120 -10.03 9.42 -5.22
CA ILE A 120 -9.49 9.77 -6.54
C ILE A 120 -8.39 8.77 -6.87
N ALA A 121 -8.58 7.96 -7.92
CA ALA A 121 -7.56 7.00 -8.33
C ALA A 121 -6.21 7.68 -8.58
N TRP A 122 -5.15 7.19 -7.95
CA TRP A 122 -3.80 7.78 -8.02
C TRP A 122 -3.24 7.89 -9.44
N ASN A 123 -3.70 7.05 -10.36
CA ASN A 123 -3.33 7.05 -11.78
C ASN A 123 -4.15 8.05 -12.62
N THR A 124 -5.08 8.81 -12.03
CA THR A 124 -5.78 9.90 -12.71
C THR A 124 -4.75 10.93 -13.15
N PRO A 125 -4.67 11.29 -14.46
CA PRO A 125 -3.53 12.03 -15.01
C PRO A 125 -3.19 13.34 -14.29
N TRP A 126 -4.20 14.17 -13.99
CA TRP A 126 -3.97 15.43 -13.28
C TRP A 126 -3.51 15.21 -11.83
N PHE A 127 -4.07 14.21 -11.14
CA PHE A 127 -3.72 13.87 -9.77
C PHE A 127 -2.30 13.32 -9.69
N PHE A 128 -1.94 12.43 -10.62
CA PHE A 128 -0.59 11.89 -10.76
C PHE A 128 0.44 13.01 -10.92
N VAL A 129 0.22 13.93 -11.87
CA VAL A 129 1.13 15.08 -12.10
C VAL A 129 1.23 15.96 -10.86
N ALA A 130 0.09 16.33 -10.24
CA ALA A 130 0.06 17.16 -9.05
C ALA A 130 0.82 16.52 -7.87
N ASN A 131 0.65 15.21 -7.66
CA ASN A 131 1.32 14.46 -6.60
C ASN A 131 2.86 14.46 -6.79
N TYR A 132 3.34 14.18 -8.01
CA TYR A 132 4.78 14.18 -8.28
C TYR A 132 5.39 15.58 -8.22
N LEU A 133 4.67 16.62 -8.63
CA LEU A 133 5.12 18.01 -8.44
C LEU A 133 5.22 18.36 -6.94
N ALA A 134 4.25 17.96 -6.13
CA ALA A 134 4.27 18.18 -4.68
C ALA A 134 5.44 17.44 -4.02
N LEU A 135 5.67 16.17 -4.39
CA LEU A 135 6.82 15.39 -3.89
C LEU A 135 8.16 16.03 -4.30
N GLY A 136 8.28 16.48 -5.55
CA GLY A 136 9.46 17.18 -6.03
C GLY A 136 9.73 18.49 -5.28
N ALA A 137 8.69 19.29 -5.04
CA ALA A 137 8.77 20.53 -4.27
C ALA A 137 9.16 20.27 -2.81
N ALA A 138 8.56 19.26 -2.17
CA ALA A 138 8.90 18.84 -0.81
C ALA A 138 10.36 18.37 -0.71
N GLY A 139 10.80 17.53 -1.65
CA GLY A 139 12.18 17.06 -1.72
C GLY A 139 13.18 18.19 -1.89
N LEU A 140 12.88 19.15 -2.79
CA LEU A 140 13.71 20.33 -3.00
C LEU A 140 13.76 21.22 -1.74
N TRP A 141 12.63 21.42 -1.08
CA TRP A 141 12.56 22.18 0.17
C TRP A 141 13.41 21.54 1.28
N VAL A 142 13.28 20.23 1.47
CA VAL A 142 14.09 19.47 2.43
C VAL A 142 15.58 19.61 2.10
N TRP A 143 15.96 19.43 0.82
CA TRP A 143 17.36 19.54 0.39
C TRP A 143 17.95 20.94 0.65
N ILE A 144 17.21 22.00 0.34
CA ILE A 144 17.62 23.39 0.60
C ILE A 144 17.76 23.64 2.12
N SER A 145 16.79 23.15 2.92
CA SER A 145 16.82 23.31 4.37
C SER A 145 18.04 22.62 5.00
N PHE A 146 18.37 21.41 4.52
CA PHE A 146 19.58 20.72 4.94
C PHE A 146 20.87 21.45 4.60
N LYS A 147 20.94 22.10 3.43
CA LYS A 147 22.11 22.90 3.07
C LYS A 147 22.26 24.15 3.93
N ARG A 148 21.16 24.83 4.25
CA ARG A 148 21.16 26.06 5.09
C ARG A 148 21.48 25.78 6.56
N GLY A 149 21.17 24.59 7.09
CA GLY A 149 21.51 24.22 8.46
C GLY A 149 22.95 23.74 8.64
N ARG A 150 23.76 23.67 7.57
CA ARG A 150 25.18 23.27 7.61
C ARG A 150 26.14 24.47 7.44
N THR A 151 25.64 25.68 7.25
CA THR A 151 26.38 26.96 7.26
C THR A 151 26.12 27.68 8.55
#